data_2c3c4cae4405af5fcfccb87ba233d39a
#
_entry.id   2c3c4cae4405af5fcfccb87ba233d39a
#
_cell.length_a   1.000
_cell.length_b   1.000
_cell.length_c   1.000
_cell.angle_alpha   90.00
_cell.angle_beta   90.00
_cell.angle_gamma   90.00
#
_symmetry.space_group_name_H-M   'P 1'
#
loop_
_entity.id
_entity.type
_entity.pdbx_description
1 polymer ?
#
loop_
_entity_poly.entity_id
_entity_poly.type
_entity_poly.pdbx_seq_one_letter_code
_entity_poly.pdbx_strand_id
1 'polypeptide(L)'
;MAKRWSFGGFAASDGPKQLTLVADLTIANTVSDLILGDVREHLPLERIPLQGDVLGLGTTTSIDNGELTFLQDSASTSAIWRCVAHDGSIIKLSPGDGSGHFPYVCFTRDASTLRRPVAIESLGPTEEAPLQRLVAEAIAQGQRSGTLESAPIYGVRMLTHWHELVITVASKLCMGQQRRNMKVAASEAGSSTAGQSIYDMLQHYRLAPQPTEKTNDPIRYLGRAMQWDCCGFFDTEPELGRVTVPQQGAHLHLHGCSTDLAYGGHIHHEHASTRLKQLERLWLYPLQSFSALGSDMAIEDLSFDNGMLRFRVVNAGEMDVSDVGVAVVINDRYSSRRYIRIPWLSAGDDEEFTLSLSLPSGKQLITVIADPEEIVIEAENRRNNNRLDLEVQIS
;
A
#
# COMPACT_ATOMS: atom_id res chain seq x y z
N MET A 1 8.71 -11.85 -46.83
CA MET A 1 7.52 -10.96 -46.73
C MET A 1 7.25 -10.73 -45.25
N ALA A 2 7.58 -9.55 -44.76
CA ALA A 2 7.40 -9.19 -43.37
C ALA A 2 5.95 -8.75 -43.13
N LYS A 3 5.21 -9.44 -42.29
CA LYS A 3 3.86 -9.01 -41.85
C LYS A 3 4.02 -7.83 -40.91
N ARG A 4 3.53 -6.69 -41.35
CA ARG A 4 3.32 -5.51 -40.50
C ARG A 4 2.22 -5.83 -39.47
N TRP A 5 2.55 -5.75 -38.19
CA TRP A 5 1.58 -5.69 -37.12
C TRP A 5 0.99 -4.28 -37.12
N SER A 6 -0.30 -4.16 -37.37
CA SER A 6 -1.01 -2.91 -37.13
C SER A 6 -1.46 -2.93 -35.67
N PHE A 7 -0.83 -2.10 -34.84
CA PHE A 7 -1.40 -1.76 -33.55
C PHE A 7 -2.69 -0.96 -33.81
N GLY A 8 -3.84 -1.51 -33.40
CA GLY A 8 -5.08 -0.79 -33.31
C GLY A 8 -4.88 0.43 -32.44
N GLY A 9 -5.34 1.60 -32.90
CA GLY A 9 -5.23 2.84 -32.14
C GLY A 9 -5.97 2.68 -30.82
N PHE A 10 -5.26 2.88 -29.72
CA PHE A 10 -5.90 3.07 -28.43
C PHE A 10 -6.83 4.28 -28.55
N ALA A 11 -8.14 4.07 -28.35
CA ALA A 11 -9.03 5.16 -28.04
C ALA A 11 -8.48 5.81 -26.77
N ALA A 12 -8.34 7.13 -26.78
CA ALA A 12 -7.96 7.87 -25.59
C ALA A 12 -9.04 7.55 -24.53
N SER A 13 -8.70 6.71 -23.55
CA SER A 13 -9.54 6.49 -22.39
C SER A 13 -9.70 7.81 -21.65
N ASP A 14 -10.90 8.15 -21.24
CA ASP A 14 -11.09 9.15 -20.20
C ASP A 14 -10.07 8.86 -19.11
N GLY A 15 -9.34 9.89 -18.65
CA GLY A 15 -8.24 9.70 -17.69
C GLY A 15 -8.68 8.88 -16.47
N PRO A 16 -7.74 8.33 -15.68
CA PRO A 16 -8.04 7.37 -14.63
C PRO A 16 -9.13 7.92 -13.70
N LYS A 17 -10.24 7.17 -13.59
CA LYS A 17 -11.37 7.56 -12.75
C LYS A 17 -10.94 7.55 -11.29
N GLN A 18 -11.14 8.66 -10.59
CA GLN A 18 -10.91 8.70 -9.14
C GLN A 18 -11.80 7.68 -8.43
N LEU A 19 -11.29 7.13 -7.33
CA LEU A 19 -12.05 6.21 -6.48
C LEU A 19 -13.27 6.90 -5.88
N THR A 20 -14.40 6.20 -5.89
CA THR A 20 -15.56 6.58 -5.10
C THR A 20 -15.40 6.00 -3.70
N LEU A 21 -15.04 6.85 -2.74
CA LEU A 21 -14.81 6.43 -1.36
C LEU A 21 -16.14 6.29 -0.62
N VAL A 22 -16.47 5.06 -0.21
CA VAL A 22 -17.71 4.74 0.54
C VAL A 22 -17.46 4.61 2.04
N ALA A 23 -16.25 4.30 2.46
CA ALA A 23 -15.84 4.16 3.85
C ALA A 23 -15.05 5.39 4.34
N ASP A 24 -14.85 5.50 5.65
CA ASP A 24 -14.02 6.54 6.24
C ASP A 24 -12.54 6.34 5.92
N LEU A 25 -12.10 5.07 5.87
CA LEU A 25 -10.74 4.67 5.54
C LEU A 25 -10.73 3.68 4.37
N THR A 26 -9.89 3.93 3.40
CA THR A 26 -9.59 3.02 2.28
C THR A 26 -8.20 2.43 2.47
N ILE A 27 -8.10 1.11 2.32
CA ILE A 27 -6.85 0.36 2.46
C ILE A 27 -6.59 -0.34 1.12
N ALA A 28 -5.54 0.06 0.41
CA ALA A 28 -5.06 -0.64 -0.77
C ALA A 28 -3.87 -1.50 -0.36
N ASN A 29 -4.08 -2.80 -0.29
CA ASN A 29 -3.21 -3.78 0.36
C ASN A 29 -3.09 -3.54 1.88
N THR A 30 -2.67 -4.53 2.66
CA THR A 30 -2.49 -4.40 4.10
C THR A 30 -1.01 -4.37 4.49
N VAL A 31 -0.70 -3.89 5.68
CA VAL A 31 0.68 -4.01 6.21
C VAL A 31 1.08 -5.48 6.35
N SER A 32 0.15 -6.35 6.71
CA SER A 32 0.38 -7.81 6.75
C SER A 32 0.81 -8.36 5.40
N ASP A 33 0.08 -8.04 4.32
CA ASP A 33 0.39 -8.53 2.98
C ASP A 33 1.72 -7.96 2.47
N LEU A 34 1.97 -6.67 2.71
CA LEU A 34 3.26 -6.05 2.41
C LEU A 34 4.42 -6.77 3.11
N ILE A 35 4.29 -7.09 4.40
CA ILE A 35 5.30 -7.82 5.18
C ILE A 35 5.47 -9.25 4.67
N LEU A 36 4.40 -9.88 4.20
CA LEU A 36 4.45 -11.21 3.60
C LEU A 36 5.08 -11.22 2.20
N GLY A 37 5.30 -10.06 1.61
CA GLY A 37 6.04 -9.88 0.36
C GLY A 37 5.18 -9.51 -0.83
N ASP A 38 3.93 -9.11 -0.63
CA ASP A 38 3.15 -8.49 -1.70
C ASP A 38 3.60 -7.03 -1.89
N VAL A 39 4.43 -6.84 -2.88
CA VAL A 39 5.03 -5.54 -3.23
C VAL A 39 4.64 -5.13 -4.65
N ARG A 40 3.57 -5.71 -5.17
CA ARG A 40 3.04 -5.31 -6.47
C ARG A 40 2.43 -3.91 -6.36
N GLU A 41 2.42 -3.22 -7.47
CA GLU A 41 1.82 -1.91 -7.57
C GLU A 41 0.31 -2.07 -7.78
N HIS A 42 -0.48 -1.63 -6.81
CA HIS A 42 -1.93 -1.88 -6.79
C HIS A 42 -2.78 -0.66 -7.09
N LEU A 43 -2.33 0.53 -6.70
CA LEU A 43 -3.14 1.74 -6.82
C LEU A 43 -2.31 2.89 -7.39
N PRO A 44 -2.71 3.48 -8.54
CA PRO A 44 -2.08 4.68 -9.06
C PRO A 44 -2.48 5.93 -8.28
N LEU A 45 -1.54 6.87 -8.19
CA LEU A 45 -1.72 8.15 -7.48
C LEU A 45 -2.96 8.91 -7.95
N GLU A 46 -3.21 8.92 -9.25
CA GLU A 46 -4.29 9.66 -9.88
C GLU A 46 -5.69 9.22 -9.42
N ARG A 47 -5.79 8.03 -8.86
CA ARG A 47 -7.06 7.50 -8.34
C ARG A 47 -7.36 7.95 -6.91
N ILE A 48 -6.37 8.46 -6.18
CA ILE A 48 -6.53 8.90 -4.79
C ILE A 48 -7.12 10.32 -4.76
N PRO A 49 -8.33 10.51 -4.23
CA PRO A 49 -8.89 11.85 -4.08
C PRO A 49 -8.21 12.58 -2.92
N LEU A 50 -7.61 13.75 -3.22
CA LEU A 50 -6.88 14.56 -2.24
C LEU A 50 -7.63 15.84 -1.85
N GLN A 51 -8.94 15.88 -2.08
CA GLN A 51 -9.78 17.01 -1.67
C GLN A 51 -10.09 16.95 -0.17
N GLY A 52 -9.95 18.08 0.52
CA GLY A 52 -10.23 18.19 1.95
C GLY A 52 -9.05 17.80 2.84
N ASP A 53 -9.35 17.40 4.07
CA ASP A 53 -8.41 16.92 5.09
C ASP A 53 -8.27 15.39 4.96
N VAL A 54 -7.38 14.94 4.08
CA VAL A 54 -7.10 13.53 3.83
C VAL A 54 -5.89 13.10 4.64
N LEU A 55 -6.09 12.16 5.54
CA LEU A 55 -5.00 11.49 6.25
C LEU A 55 -4.57 10.26 5.47
N GLY A 56 -3.30 9.94 5.50
CA GLY A 56 -2.82 8.71 4.87
C GLY A 56 -1.32 8.49 5.05
N LEU A 57 -0.95 7.25 4.83
CA LEU A 57 0.43 6.81 4.77
C LEU A 57 0.56 5.61 3.84
N GLY A 58 1.76 5.30 3.42
CA GLY A 58 2.01 4.19 2.52
C GLY A 58 3.49 4.10 2.12
N THR A 59 3.74 3.30 1.09
CA THR A 59 5.09 3.13 0.53
C THR A 59 5.06 3.00 -0.99
N THR A 60 6.17 3.27 -1.65
CA THR A 60 6.34 3.08 -3.10
C THR A 60 7.29 1.93 -3.39
N THR A 61 7.20 1.34 -4.59
CA THR A 61 8.13 0.32 -5.11
C THR A 61 9.07 0.84 -6.19
N SER A 62 8.95 2.10 -6.56
CA SER A 62 9.82 2.67 -7.59
C SER A 62 11.30 2.68 -7.16
N ILE A 63 12.19 3.00 -8.09
CA ILE A 63 13.66 2.97 -7.91
C ILE A 63 14.13 3.67 -6.62
N ASP A 64 13.38 4.66 -6.17
CA ASP A 64 13.57 5.38 -4.93
C ASP A 64 12.45 5.02 -3.95
N ASN A 65 12.36 3.76 -3.54
CA ASN A 65 11.40 3.35 -2.52
C ASN A 65 11.44 4.28 -1.33
N GLY A 66 10.32 4.86 -1.01
CA GLY A 66 10.22 5.81 0.07
C GLY A 66 8.88 5.72 0.79
N GLU A 67 8.89 6.12 2.03
CA GLU A 67 7.70 6.26 2.84
C GLU A 67 6.85 7.43 2.33
N LEU A 68 5.54 7.25 2.34
CA LEU A 68 4.58 8.25 1.92
C LEU A 68 3.90 8.86 3.13
N THR A 69 3.79 10.17 3.15
CA THR A 69 3.07 10.93 4.17
C THR A 69 2.05 11.84 3.50
N PHE A 70 0.82 11.81 3.98
CA PHE A 70 -0.24 12.72 3.54
C PHE A 70 -0.29 13.92 4.47
N LEU A 71 -0.02 15.09 3.94
CA LEU A 71 -0.08 16.34 4.68
C LEU A 71 -1.11 17.28 4.10
N GLN A 72 -1.69 18.13 4.93
CA GLN A 72 -2.57 19.20 4.46
C GLN A 72 -1.74 20.24 3.69
N ASP A 73 -2.04 20.42 2.41
CA ASP A 73 -1.35 21.35 1.51
C ASP A 73 -1.99 22.75 1.54
N SER A 74 -3.33 22.77 1.70
CA SER A 74 -4.13 23.98 1.85
C SER A 74 -5.35 23.71 2.73
N ALA A 75 -6.19 24.70 2.96
CA ALA A 75 -7.46 24.51 3.70
C ALA A 75 -8.41 23.52 3.03
N SER A 76 -8.27 23.26 1.73
CA SER A 76 -9.20 22.45 0.93
C SER A 76 -8.55 21.26 0.23
N THR A 77 -7.25 21.03 0.40
CA THR A 77 -6.51 19.96 -0.28
C THR A 77 -5.43 19.38 0.60
N SER A 78 -5.16 18.10 0.42
CA SER A 78 -4.00 17.39 0.95
C SER A 78 -3.02 17.07 -0.18
N ALA A 79 -1.79 16.77 0.17
CA ALA A 79 -0.73 16.35 -0.75
C ALA A 79 -0.03 15.11 -0.22
N ILE A 80 0.53 14.33 -1.13
CA ILE A 80 1.35 13.16 -0.80
C ILE A 80 2.82 13.55 -0.95
N TRP A 81 3.59 13.31 0.09
CA TRP A 81 5.03 13.51 0.14
C TRP A 81 5.74 12.17 0.23
N ARG A 82 6.73 11.96 -0.63
CA ARG A 82 7.57 10.76 -0.63
C ARG A 82 8.94 11.11 -0.06
N CYS A 83 9.41 10.27 0.86
CA CYS A 83 10.81 10.33 1.31
C CYS A 83 11.75 9.80 0.25
N VAL A 84 12.89 10.44 0.08
CA VAL A 84 13.98 9.93 -0.76
C VAL A 84 14.84 8.98 0.06
N ALA A 85 15.05 7.79 -0.49
CA ALA A 85 15.53 6.63 0.26
C ALA A 85 16.93 6.75 0.88
N HIS A 86 17.79 7.66 0.44
CA HIS A 86 19.18 7.66 0.90
C HIS A 86 19.55 8.83 1.82
N ASP A 87 18.73 9.87 1.88
CA ASP A 87 19.04 11.05 2.68
C ASP A 87 17.88 11.59 3.53
N GLY A 88 16.67 11.00 3.37
CA GLY A 88 15.48 11.41 4.09
C GLY A 88 14.85 12.71 3.58
N SER A 89 15.37 13.31 2.50
CA SER A 89 14.71 14.43 1.83
C SER A 89 13.34 14.02 1.29
N ILE A 90 12.46 14.98 1.04
CA ILE A 90 11.11 14.69 0.58
C ILE A 90 10.81 15.35 -0.76
N ILE A 91 9.93 14.71 -1.50
CA ILE A 91 9.43 15.17 -2.79
C ILE A 91 7.91 15.15 -2.74
N LYS A 92 7.28 16.26 -3.13
CA LYS A 92 5.83 16.29 -3.35
C LYS A 92 5.52 15.50 -4.61
N LEU A 93 4.65 14.50 -4.49
CA LEU A 93 4.21 13.71 -5.64
C LEU A 93 3.15 14.48 -6.43
N SER A 94 3.22 14.35 -7.75
CA SER A 94 2.24 14.88 -8.69
C SER A 94 1.77 13.78 -9.64
N PRO A 95 0.55 13.86 -10.17
CA PRO A 95 0.11 12.94 -11.22
C PRO A 95 1.10 12.90 -12.37
N GLY A 96 1.45 11.69 -12.82
CA GLY A 96 2.46 11.47 -13.86
C GLY A 96 3.91 11.36 -13.36
N ASP A 97 4.17 11.52 -12.07
CA ASP A 97 5.47 11.14 -11.50
C ASP A 97 5.68 9.63 -11.66
N GLY A 98 6.88 9.23 -12.08
CA GLY A 98 7.23 7.82 -12.38
C GLY A 98 7.17 6.85 -11.19
N SER A 99 6.66 7.26 -10.05
CA SER A 99 6.42 6.48 -8.85
C SER A 99 4.94 6.50 -8.44
N GLY A 100 4.06 6.51 -9.45
CA GLY A 100 2.64 6.74 -9.26
C GLY A 100 1.82 5.56 -8.75
N HIS A 101 2.40 4.36 -8.60
CA HIS A 101 1.70 3.19 -8.09
C HIS A 101 2.24 2.77 -6.74
N PHE A 102 1.33 2.40 -5.84
CA PHE A 102 1.66 2.07 -4.47
C PHE A 102 1.35 0.61 -4.16
N PRO A 103 2.31 -0.16 -3.64
CA PRO A 103 2.06 -1.53 -3.17
C PRO A 103 1.28 -1.56 -1.85
N TYR A 104 1.37 -0.49 -1.07
CA TYR A 104 0.61 -0.28 0.14
C TYR A 104 0.32 1.21 0.30
N VAL A 105 -0.93 1.53 0.46
CA VAL A 105 -1.37 2.86 0.88
C VAL A 105 -2.71 2.75 1.61
N CYS A 106 -2.83 3.44 2.72
CA CYS A 106 -4.11 3.64 3.37
C CYS A 106 -4.38 5.13 3.54
N PHE A 107 -5.62 5.55 3.29
CA PHE A 107 -6.00 6.95 3.31
C PHE A 107 -7.48 7.13 3.61
N THR A 108 -7.82 8.27 4.21
CA THR A 108 -9.21 8.61 4.48
C THR A 108 -9.84 9.30 3.27
N ARG A 109 -11.17 9.32 3.21
CA ARG A 109 -11.88 10.40 2.50
C ARG A 109 -11.63 11.73 3.22
N ASP A 110 -12.22 12.83 2.75
CA ASP A 110 -12.19 14.09 3.51
C ASP A 110 -12.70 13.85 4.95
N ALA A 111 -11.79 13.92 5.90
CA ALA A 111 -12.02 13.65 7.30
C ALA A 111 -12.23 14.94 8.13
N SER A 112 -12.38 16.08 7.49
CA SER A 112 -12.52 17.39 8.19
C SER A 112 -13.63 17.40 9.24
N THR A 113 -14.75 16.72 8.97
CA THR A 113 -15.88 16.58 9.90
C THR A 113 -15.63 15.61 11.05
N LEU A 114 -14.68 14.68 10.89
CA LEU A 114 -14.30 13.69 11.91
C LEU A 114 -13.23 14.24 12.87
N ARG A 115 -12.66 15.37 12.59
CA ARG A 115 -11.54 15.95 13.33
C ARG A 115 -11.94 16.34 14.76
N ARG A 116 -11.28 15.74 15.75
CA ARG A 116 -11.48 16.00 17.18
C ARG A 116 -10.17 16.52 17.78
N PRO A 117 -10.08 17.80 18.17
CA PRO A 117 -8.91 18.33 18.86
C PRO A 117 -8.78 17.74 20.26
N VAL A 118 -7.56 17.43 20.67
CA VAL A 118 -7.23 16.96 22.01
C VAL A 118 -6.66 18.11 22.84
N ALA A 119 -7.15 18.29 24.05
CA ALA A 119 -6.56 19.22 24.99
C ALA A 119 -5.28 18.64 25.58
N ILE A 120 -4.12 19.08 25.08
CA ILE A 120 -2.81 18.50 25.44
C ILE A 120 -2.56 18.60 26.96
N GLU A 121 -3.02 19.65 27.60
CA GLU A 121 -2.87 19.88 29.05
C GLU A 121 -3.51 18.74 29.86
N SER A 122 -4.52 18.08 29.31
CA SER A 122 -5.22 17.00 30.00
C SER A 122 -4.40 15.69 30.02
N LEU A 123 -3.38 15.57 29.17
CA LEU A 123 -2.51 14.39 29.10
C LEU A 123 -1.36 14.44 30.12
N GLY A 124 -1.21 15.55 30.84
CA GLY A 124 -0.09 15.77 31.75
C GLY A 124 1.23 16.03 31.02
N PRO A 125 2.38 15.76 31.64
CA PRO A 125 3.68 15.98 31.03
C PRO A 125 3.85 15.09 29.77
N THR A 126 4.17 15.73 28.64
CA THR A 126 4.38 15.02 27.35
C THR A 126 5.85 14.80 27.03
N GLU A 127 6.76 15.56 27.65
CA GLU A 127 8.20 15.43 27.44
C GLU A 127 8.69 14.03 27.83
N GLU A 128 9.44 13.41 26.93
CA GLU A 128 9.96 12.04 27.03
C GLU A 128 8.90 10.93 27.22
N ALA A 129 7.63 11.28 27.14
CA ALA A 129 6.55 10.30 27.22
C ALA A 129 6.49 9.44 25.95
N PRO A 130 6.24 8.12 26.07
CA PRO A 130 6.01 7.27 24.91
C PRO A 130 4.81 7.75 24.09
N LEU A 131 5.02 8.05 22.82
CA LEU A 131 4.00 8.70 21.99
C LEU A 131 2.73 7.87 21.86
N GLN A 132 2.85 6.55 21.66
CA GLN A 132 1.70 5.65 21.59
C GLN A 132 0.86 5.70 22.87
N ARG A 133 1.49 5.80 24.05
CA ARG A 133 0.78 5.96 25.33
C ARG A 133 -0.02 7.26 25.37
N LEU A 134 0.56 8.37 24.93
CA LEU A 134 -0.15 9.65 24.88
C LEU A 134 -1.38 9.59 23.96
N VAL A 135 -1.27 8.96 22.80
CA VAL A 135 -2.40 8.77 21.88
C VAL A 135 -3.46 7.88 22.51
N ALA A 136 -3.09 6.76 23.13
CA ALA A 136 -4.02 5.87 23.81
C ALA A 136 -4.75 6.56 24.97
N GLU A 137 -4.04 7.36 25.78
CA GLU A 137 -4.63 8.17 26.85
C GLU A 137 -5.61 9.20 26.31
N ALA A 138 -5.26 9.88 25.21
CA ALA A 138 -6.15 10.85 24.57
C ALA A 138 -7.45 10.20 24.08
N ILE A 139 -7.34 9.03 23.44
CA ILE A 139 -8.52 8.25 23.02
C ILE A 139 -9.37 7.90 24.23
N ALA A 140 -8.78 7.30 25.25
CA ALA A 140 -9.50 6.88 26.44
C ALA A 140 -10.17 8.06 27.19
N GLN A 141 -9.51 9.22 27.26
CA GLN A 141 -10.10 10.43 27.86
C GLN A 141 -11.25 10.97 27.02
N GLY A 142 -11.05 11.07 25.69
CA GLY A 142 -12.09 11.54 24.78
C GLY A 142 -13.35 10.68 24.81
N GLN A 143 -13.19 9.36 24.87
CA GLN A 143 -14.31 8.42 25.01
C GLN A 143 -15.04 8.60 26.36
N ARG A 144 -14.30 8.69 27.47
CA ARG A 144 -14.91 8.90 28.81
C ARG A 144 -15.66 10.23 28.93
N SER A 145 -15.16 11.28 28.29
CA SER A 145 -15.81 12.59 28.28
C SER A 145 -16.91 12.72 27.23
N GLY A 146 -17.09 11.73 26.34
CA GLY A 146 -18.05 11.80 25.25
C GLY A 146 -17.67 12.77 24.12
N THR A 147 -16.42 13.23 24.09
CA THR A 147 -15.90 14.12 23.02
C THR A 147 -15.28 13.36 21.85
N LEU A 148 -15.09 12.05 21.99
CA LEU A 148 -14.56 11.17 20.95
C LEU A 148 -15.40 9.90 20.89
N GLU A 149 -15.89 9.55 19.72
CA GLU A 149 -16.64 8.34 19.44
C GLU A 149 -15.71 7.12 19.49
N SER A 150 -16.24 5.96 19.90
CA SER A 150 -15.52 4.69 19.80
C SER A 150 -15.39 4.29 18.32
N ALA A 151 -14.22 3.86 17.89
CA ALA A 151 -13.95 3.43 16.54
C ALA A 151 -12.91 2.31 16.52
N PRO A 152 -12.93 1.40 15.53
CA PRO A 152 -11.91 0.36 15.38
C PRO A 152 -10.52 0.92 15.02
N ILE A 153 -10.50 2.03 14.29
CA ILE A 153 -9.27 2.71 13.89
C ILE A 153 -9.46 4.22 14.13
N TYR A 154 -8.43 4.86 14.62
CA TYR A 154 -8.38 6.32 14.72
C TYR A 154 -7.32 6.87 13.79
N GLY A 155 -7.69 7.81 12.92
CA GLY A 155 -6.73 8.66 12.26
C GLY A 155 -6.05 9.55 13.31
N VAL A 156 -4.77 9.77 13.14
CA VAL A 156 -3.95 10.57 14.06
C VAL A 156 -3.19 11.61 13.25
N ARG A 157 -3.32 12.87 13.65
CA ARG A 157 -2.49 13.95 13.15
C ARG A 157 -1.92 14.72 14.31
N MET A 158 -0.64 15.08 14.27
CA MET A 158 -0.01 15.79 15.37
C MET A 158 1.12 16.69 14.92
N LEU A 159 1.33 17.76 15.67
CA LEU A 159 2.53 18.57 15.64
C LEU A 159 3.40 18.23 16.84
N THR A 160 4.63 17.83 16.58
CA THR A 160 5.57 17.36 17.60
C THR A 160 6.88 18.10 17.50
N HIS A 161 7.56 18.28 18.65
CA HIS A 161 8.95 18.69 18.72
C HIS A 161 9.76 17.54 19.31
N TRP A 162 10.96 17.34 18.81
CA TRP A 162 11.82 16.24 19.21
C TRP A 162 13.16 16.74 19.77
N HIS A 163 13.65 16.09 20.81
CA HIS A 163 15.05 16.18 21.20
C HIS A 163 15.91 15.36 20.25
N GLU A 164 15.44 14.16 19.93
CA GLU A 164 16.04 13.22 19.00
C GLU A 164 14.95 12.36 18.38
N LEU A 165 15.00 12.15 17.08
CA LEU A 165 14.03 11.39 16.32
C LEU A 165 14.73 10.35 15.47
N VAL A 166 14.29 9.10 15.57
CA VAL A 166 14.68 8.04 14.63
C VAL A 166 13.61 7.90 13.58
N ILE A 167 14.00 8.01 12.34
CA ILE A 167 13.15 7.75 11.19
C ILE A 167 13.67 6.58 10.37
N THR A 168 12.80 5.83 9.78
CA THR A 168 13.15 4.95 8.67
C THR A 168 12.83 5.67 7.37
N VAL A 169 13.83 5.65 6.51
CA VAL A 169 13.66 5.93 5.11
C VAL A 169 13.89 4.60 4.42
N ALA A 170 12.88 4.07 3.73
CA ALA A 170 13.03 2.79 3.07
C ALA A 170 14.20 2.88 2.09
N SER A 171 15.25 2.10 2.35
CA SER A 171 16.39 2.03 1.44
C SER A 171 16.00 1.23 0.22
N LYS A 172 16.20 1.74 -0.98
CA LYS A 172 16.04 1.10 -2.31
C LYS A 172 15.00 -0.03 -2.50
N LEU A 173 14.58 -0.70 -1.43
CA LEU A 173 13.59 -1.78 -1.41
C LEU A 173 12.70 -1.62 -0.18
N CYS A 174 11.38 -1.66 -0.36
CA CYS A 174 10.47 -1.70 0.78
C CYS A 174 10.64 -3.00 1.60
N MET A 175 10.12 -3.01 2.83
CA MET A 175 10.26 -4.18 3.73
C MET A 175 9.81 -5.49 3.10
N GLY A 176 8.71 -5.48 2.36
CA GLY A 176 8.21 -6.67 1.67
C GLY A 176 9.14 -7.16 0.57
N GLN A 177 9.71 -6.27 -0.24
CA GLN A 177 10.70 -6.65 -1.26
C GLN A 177 11.96 -7.21 -0.63
N GLN A 178 12.45 -6.62 0.44
CA GLN A 178 13.63 -7.14 1.15
C GLN A 178 13.36 -8.54 1.67
N ARG A 179 12.21 -8.76 2.31
CA ARG A 179 11.83 -10.07 2.83
C ARG A 179 11.63 -11.11 1.73
N ARG A 180 11.03 -10.73 0.60
CA ARG A 180 10.89 -11.60 -0.57
C ARG A 180 12.26 -12.01 -1.11
N ASN A 181 13.16 -11.03 -1.30
CA ASN A 181 14.51 -11.28 -1.80
C ASN A 181 15.33 -12.17 -0.86
N MET A 182 15.17 -12.01 0.45
CA MET A 182 15.81 -12.89 1.44
C MET A 182 15.29 -14.32 1.36
N LYS A 183 13.97 -14.53 1.21
CA LYS A 183 13.38 -15.86 1.04
C LYS A 183 13.89 -16.53 -0.22
N VAL A 184 13.97 -15.81 -1.34
CA VAL A 184 14.51 -16.33 -2.60
C VAL A 184 15.99 -16.67 -2.44
N ALA A 185 16.80 -15.75 -1.92
CA ALA A 185 18.23 -15.98 -1.71
C ALA A 185 18.50 -17.13 -0.73
N ALA A 186 17.70 -17.26 0.35
CA ALA A 186 17.81 -18.36 1.29
C ALA A 186 17.42 -19.70 0.67
N SER A 187 16.41 -19.73 -0.20
CA SER A 187 16.01 -20.91 -0.96
C SER A 187 17.10 -21.35 -1.93
N GLU A 188 17.72 -20.41 -2.64
CA GLU A 188 18.81 -20.68 -3.58
C GLU A 188 20.12 -21.11 -2.88
N ALA A 189 20.43 -20.53 -1.72
CA ALA A 189 21.65 -20.82 -0.97
C ALA A 189 21.53 -22.05 -0.07
N GLY A 190 20.34 -22.64 0.09
CA GLY A 190 20.10 -23.75 1.03
C GLY A 190 20.35 -23.36 2.50
N SER A 191 20.45 -22.07 2.82
CA SER A 191 20.74 -21.58 4.15
C SER A 191 19.52 -20.85 4.74
N SER A 192 19.30 -21.09 6.03
CA SER A 192 18.25 -20.41 6.78
C SER A 192 18.76 -19.02 7.21
N THR A 193 18.34 -17.98 6.53
CA THR A 193 18.40 -16.59 7.03
C THR A 193 17.21 -16.30 7.96
N ALA A 194 16.57 -17.32 8.47
CA ALA A 194 15.32 -17.27 9.23
C ALA A 194 15.43 -16.51 10.59
N GLY A 195 16.57 -15.96 10.93
CA GLY A 195 16.78 -15.24 12.19
C GLY A 195 17.03 -13.75 12.07
N GLN A 196 17.18 -13.20 10.85
CA GLN A 196 17.33 -11.74 10.73
C GLN A 196 15.97 -11.06 10.76
N SER A 197 15.78 -10.18 11.72
CA SER A 197 14.64 -9.28 11.77
C SER A 197 14.65 -8.41 10.51
N ILE A 198 13.46 -8.18 9.94
CA ILE A 198 13.33 -7.23 8.82
C ILE A 198 13.82 -5.84 9.21
N TYR A 199 13.69 -5.49 10.47
CA TYR A 199 14.18 -4.22 11.03
C TYR A 199 15.69 -4.09 11.04
N ASP A 200 16.44 -5.21 11.07
CA ASP A 200 17.90 -5.20 11.00
C ASP A 200 18.45 -4.79 9.63
N MET A 201 17.58 -4.80 8.61
CA MET A 201 17.94 -4.45 7.24
C MET A 201 17.50 -3.03 6.84
N LEU A 202 16.69 -2.38 7.65
CA LEU A 202 16.23 -1.02 7.38
C LEU A 202 17.33 -0.02 7.75
N GLN A 203 17.50 0.99 6.91
CA GLN A 203 18.35 2.11 7.26
C GLN A 203 17.60 3.06 8.20
N HIS A 204 18.06 3.13 9.44
CA HIS A 204 17.57 4.08 10.42
C HIS A 204 18.44 5.34 10.41
N TYR A 205 17.78 6.48 10.40
CA TYR A 205 18.43 7.77 10.55
C TYR A 205 18.01 8.39 11.86
N ARG A 206 19.00 8.83 12.63
CA ARG A 206 18.76 9.60 13.85
C ARG A 206 18.94 11.07 13.54
N LEU A 207 17.95 11.85 13.87
CA LEU A 207 17.92 13.29 13.66
C LEU A 207 17.99 14.00 15.00
N ALA A 208 19.04 14.75 15.22
CA ALA A 208 19.25 15.52 16.43
C ALA A 208 19.68 16.95 16.09
N PRO A 209 19.32 17.96 16.91
CA PRO A 209 19.69 19.34 16.67
C PRO A 209 21.21 19.62 16.81
N GLN A 210 21.92 18.73 17.48
CA GLN A 210 23.37 18.81 17.70
C GLN A 210 24.02 17.44 17.43
N PRO A 211 25.31 17.40 17.00
CA PRO A 211 26.03 16.14 16.85
C PRO A 211 26.13 15.42 18.19
N THR A 212 25.84 14.12 18.20
CA THR A 212 26.14 13.26 19.31
C THR A 212 27.40 12.47 18.97
N GLU A 213 28.48 12.62 19.74
CA GLU A 213 29.80 12.02 19.48
C GLU A 213 29.82 10.48 19.66
N LYS A 214 28.70 9.83 20.00
CA LYS A 214 28.70 8.46 20.54
C LYS A 214 27.99 7.41 19.75
N THR A 215 27.60 7.62 18.48
CA THR A 215 26.83 6.64 17.77
C THR A 215 27.44 6.23 16.44
N ASN A 216 27.46 4.92 16.17
CA ASN A 216 27.83 4.35 14.87
C ASN A 216 26.75 4.53 13.80
N ASP A 217 25.59 5.06 14.18
CA ASP A 217 24.50 5.31 13.26
C ASP A 217 24.72 6.64 12.52
N PRO A 218 24.34 6.75 11.24
CA PRO A 218 24.40 8.01 10.54
C PRO A 218 23.46 9.02 11.21
N ILE A 219 24.05 10.04 11.85
CA ILE A 219 23.29 11.13 12.46
C ILE A 219 23.11 12.22 11.43
N ARG A 220 21.88 12.63 11.24
CA ARG A 220 21.53 13.78 10.42
C ARG A 220 21.24 14.97 11.31
N TYR A 221 21.75 16.12 10.90
CA TYR A 221 21.50 17.37 11.61
C TYR A 221 20.30 18.08 11.04
N LEU A 222 19.30 18.32 11.88
CA LEU A 222 18.20 19.22 11.59
C LEU A 222 18.44 20.55 12.29
N GLY A 223 19.34 21.36 11.78
CA GLY A 223 19.69 22.65 12.38
C GLY A 223 18.57 23.68 12.39
N ARG A 224 17.41 23.40 11.77
CA ARG A 224 16.34 24.39 11.57
C ARG A 224 14.97 24.00 12.07
N ALA A 225 14.58 22.73 11.98
CA ALA A 225 13.24 22.33 12.39
C ALA A 225 13.26 20.97 13.06
N MET A 226 13.16 20.96 14.38
CA MET A 226 12.82 19.76 15.14
C MET A 226 11.30 19.65 15.35
N GLN A 227 10.52 20.48 14.66
CA GLN A 227 9.06 20.37 14.61
C GLN A 227 8.65 19.54 13.38
N TRP A 228 7.73 18.63 13.62
CA TRP A 228 7.23 17.71 12.61
C TRP A 228 5.72 17.69 12.56
N ASP A 229 5.16 17.72 11.36
CA ASP A 229 3.77 17.38 11.06
C ASP A 229 3.71 15.87 10.79
N CYS A 230 2.99 15.14 11.64
CA CYS A 230 2.91 13.69 11.59
C CYS A 230 1.47 13.27 11.31
N CYS A 231 1.34 12.24 10.47
CA CYS A 231 0.05 11.65 10.08
C CYS A 231 0.14 10.12 10.17
N GLY A 232 -0.94 9.49 10.62
CA GLY A 232 -1.00 8.04 10.68
C GLY A 232 -2.27 7.51 11.30
N PHE A 233 -2.17 6.29 11.84
CA PHE A 233 -3.32 5.57 12.35
C PHE A 233 -3.00 4.87 13.67
N PHE A 234 -4.00 4.84 14.55
CA PHE A 234 -4.00 4.02 15.75
C PHE A 234 -5.06 2.92 15.57
N ASP A 235 -4.61 1.66 15.49
CA ASP A 235 -5.48 0.50 15.37
C ASP A 235 -5.75 -0.10 16.75
N THR A 236 -7.01 -0.35 17.08
CA THR A 236 -7.39 -0.98 18.35
C THR A 236 -7.10 -2.47 18.38
N GLU A 237 -6.96 -3.09 17.18
CA GLU A 237 -6.68 -4.50 16.97
C GLU A 237 -5.48 -4.68 16.03
N PRO A 238 -4.26 -4.30 16.49
CA PRO A 238 -3.07 -4.29 15.62
C PRO A 238 -2.70 -5.66 15.08
N GLU A 239 -3.10 -6.74 15.74
CA GLU A 239 -2.85 -8.11 15.32
C GLU A 239 -3.43 -8.43 13.93
N LEU A 240 -4.45 -7.68 13.52
CA LEU A 240 -5.05 -7.84 12.18
C LEU A 240 -4.15 -7.28 11.07
N GLY A 241 -3.16 -6.45 11.41
CA GLY A 241 -2.18 -5.92 10.46
C GLY A 241 -2.78 -5.08 9.33
N ARG A 242 -3.91 -4.42 9.59
CA ARG A 242 -4.62 -3.60 8.60
C ARG A 242 -3.81 -2.38 8.21
N VAL A 243 -3.46 -1.56 9.20
CA VAL A 243 -2.75 -0.28 9.04
C VAL A 243 -1.49 -0.18 9.91
N THR A 244 -1.25 -1.16 10.77
CA THR A 244 -0.07 -1.25 11.64
C THR A 244 0.62 -2.60 11.46
N VAL A 245 1.81 -2.77 12.01
CA VAL A 245 2.49 -4.07 12.02
C VAL A 245 1.64 -5.08 12.79
N PRO A 246 1.43 -6.32 12.26
CA PRO A 246 0.62 -7.34 12.91
C PRO A 246 1.31 -7.93 14.16
N GLN A 247 1.37 -7.13 15.21
CA GLN A 247 2.01 -7.46 16.46
C GLN A 247 1.21 -6.90 17.62
N GLN A 248 1.01 -7.71 18.65
CA GLN A 248 0.36 -7.26 19.87
C GLN A 248 1.09 -6.03 20.44
N GLY A 249 0.32 -5.00 20.75
CA GLY A 249 0.81 -3.75 21.31
C GLY A 249 1.37 -2.74 20.29
N ALA A 250 1.44 -3.07 19.01
CA ALA A 250 1.87 -2.14 17.95
C ALA A 250 0.70 -1.33 17.39
N HIS A 251 0.04 -0.55 18.24
CA HIS A 251 -1.20 0.15 17.89
C HIS A 251 -0.99 1.37 16.98
N LEU A 252 0.15 2.05 17.05
CA LEU A 252 0.39 3.32 16.36
C LEU A 252 1.36 3.14 15.20
N HIS A 253 0.93 3.50 14.00
CA HIS A 253 1.74 3.62 12.80
C HIS A 253 1.76 5.08 12.36
N LEU A 254 2.93 5.66 12.25
CA LEU A 254 3.06 7.09 12.06
C LEU A 254 4.15 7.42 11.05
N HIS A 255 3.81 8.25 10.08
CA HIS A 255 4.75 8.92 9.20
C HIS A 255 4.75 10.42 9.48
N GLY A 256 5.77 11.12 9.02
CA GLY A 256 5.81 12.57 9.21
C GLY A 256 6.82 13.24 8.32
N CYS A 257 6.68 14.55 8.23
CA CYS A 257 7.64 15.44 7.60
C CYS A 257 8.00 16.57 8.56
N SER A 258 9.25 17.03 8.48
CA SER A 258 9.64 18.26 9.15
C SER A 258 8.84 19.44 8.61
N THR A 259 8.48 20.40 9.45
CA THR A 259 7.62 21.53 9.03
C THR A 259 8.26 22.46 8.04
N ASP A 260 9.58 22.42 7.89
CA ASP A 260 10.31 23.10 6.81
C ASP A 260 10.38 22.29 5.50
N LEU A 261 9.71 21.11 5.49
CA LEU A 261 9.65 20.20 4.34
C LEU A 261 11.01 19.74 3.83
N ALA A 262 12.01 19.67 4.71
CA ALA A 262 13.34 19.21 4.35
C ALA A 262 13.49 17.68 4.45
N TYR A 263 12.78 17.05 5.41
CA TYR A 263 12.91 15.63 5.72
C TYR A 263 11.55 15.00 6.00
N GLY A 264 11.47 13.68 5.79
CA GLY A 264 10.31 12.89 6.14
C GLY A 264 10.65 11.41 6.28
N GLY A 265 9.71 10.61 6.78
CA GLY A 265 9.89 9.18 6.93
C GLY A 265 8.88 8.54 7.86
N HIS A 266 9.03 7.22 8.02
CA HIS A 266 8.36 6.49 9.09
C HIS A 266 8.96 6.88 10.44
N ILE A 267 8.10 7.24 11.38
CA ILE A 267 8.48 7.68 12.73
C ILE A 267 8.66 6.45 13.62
N HIS A 268 9.87 6.13 14.00
CA HIS A 268 10.13 5.09 15.01
C HIS A 268 9.91 5.65 16.42
N HIS A 269 8.68 5.85 16.79
CA HIS A 269 8.31 6.38 18.10
C HIS A 269 8.65 5.43 19.27
N GLU A 270 8.81 4.13 18.98
CA GLU A 270 9.21 3.07 19.93
C GLU A 270 10.72 2.93 20.09
N HIS A 271 11.52 3.55 19.24
CA HIS A 271 12.98 3.41 19.30
C HIS A 271 13.56 4.12 20.54
N ALA A 272 14.49 3.45 21.24
CA ALA A 272 15.05 3.95 22.49
C ALA A 272 15.74 5.33 22.40
N SER A 273 16.19 5.70 21.20
CA SER A 273 16.80 7.03 20.97
C SER A 273 15.77 8.09 20.57
N THR A 274 14.54 7.71 20.25
CA THR A 274 13.51 8.70 19.94
C THR A 274 13.03 9.34 21.25
N ARG A 275 13.19 10.65 21.36
CA ARG A 275 12.83 11.40 22.57
C ARG A 275 11.98 12.60 22.21
N LEU A 276 10.70 12.54 22.59
CA LEU A 276 9.76 13.61 22.41
C LEU A 276 10.14 14.79 23.32
N LYS A 277 10.23 15.98 22.76
CA LYS A 277 10.41 17.21 23.53
C LYS A 277 9.05 17.80 23.93
N GLN A 278 8.12 17.81 22.97
CA GLN A 278 6.79 18.40 23.19
C GLN A 278 5.81 17.85 22.19
N LEU A 279 4.61 17.48 22.63
CA LEU A 279 3.43 17.29 21.81
C LEU A 279 2.69 18.64 21.78
N GLU A 280 2.79 19.38 20.68
CA GLU A 280 2.21 20.70 20.56
C GLU A 280 0.71 20.64 20.24
N ARG A 281 0.34 19.74 19.31
CA ARG A 281 -1.05 19.53 18.89
C ARG A 281 -1.31 18.07 18.62
N LEU A 282 -2.53 17.64 18.90
CA LEU A 282 -3.03 16.32 18.57
C LEU A 282 -4.48 16.42 18.11
N TRP A 283 -4.77 15.80 16.98
CA TRP A 283 -6.11 15.58 16.47
C TRP A 283 -6.34 14.09 16.29
N LEU A 284 -7.52 13.64 16.71
CA LEU A 284 -8.00 12.28 16.51
C LEU A 284 -9.20 12.29 15.57
N TYR A 285 -9.29 11.25 14.75
CA TYR A 285 -10.35 11.08 13.75
C TYR A 285 -10.95 9.69 13.93
N PRO A 286 -12.13 9.54 14.54
CA PRO A 286 -12.76 8.23 14.74
C PRO A 286 -13.27 7.69 13.41
N LEU A 287 -12.59 6.68 12.88
CA LEU A 287 -12.90 6.03 11.61
C LEU A 287 -13.77 4.81 11.89
N GLN A 288 -15.08 4.94 11.61
CA GLN A 288 -16.08 3.93 11.93
C GLN A 288 -16.14 2.79 10.90
N SER A 289 -15.73 3.09 9.69
CA SER A 289 -15.76 2.15 8.58
C SER A 289 -14.47 2.14 7.80
N PHE A 290 -14.11 0.96 7.30
CA PHE A 290 -12.98 0.82 6.37
C PHE A 290 -13.36 -0.09 5.21
N SER A 291 -12.74 0.14 4.06
CA SER A 291 -12.87 -0.66 2.86
C SER A 291 -11.49 -1.11 2.40
N ALA A 292 -11.26 -2.40 2.34
CA ALA A 292 -10.09 -2.95 1.70
C ALA A 292 -10.36 -3.04 0.19
N LEU A 293 -9.51 -2.41 -0.60
CA LEU A 293 -9.52 -2.60 -2.05
C LEU A 293 -8.95 -3.98 -2.36
N GLY A 294 -9.48 -4.63 -3.36
CA GLY A 294 -9.06 -5.96 -3.73
C GLY A 294 -8.96 -6.14 -5.24
N SER A 295 -8.16 -7.11 -5.65
CA SER A 295 -8.15 -7.61 -7.02
C SER A 295 -9.28 -8.62 -7.21
N ASP A 296 -9.77 -8.75 -8.45
CA ASP A 296 -10.84 -9.71 -8.81
C ASP A 296 -10.65 -10.06 -10.30
N MET A 297 -9.93 -11.13 -10.56
CA MET A 297 -9.69 -11.61 -11.92
C MET A 297 -10.85 -12.51 -12.37
N ALA A 298 -11.37 -12.26 -13.56
CA ALA A 298 -12.45 -13.07 -14.10
C ALA A 298 -12.19 -13.48 -15.55
N ILE A 299 -12.74 -14.62 -15.95
CA ILE A 299 -12.86 -15.03 -17.35
C ILE A 299 -14.32 -14.84 -17.78
N GLU A 300 -14.50 -14.11 -18.87
CA GLU A 300 -15.81 -13.84 -19.45
C GLU A 300 -15.86 -14.19 -20.94
N ASP A 301 -17.07 -14.27 -21.50
CA ASP A 301 -17.36 -14.40 -22.93
C ASP A 301 -16.62 -15.57 -23.64
N LEU A 302 -16.42 -16.69 -22.91
CA LEU A 302 -15.73 -17.85 -23.46
C LEU A 302 -16.55 -18.52 -24.57
N SER A 303 -16.00 -18.57 -25.77
CA SER A 303 -16.65 -19.18 -26.93
C SER A 303 -15.61 -19.85 -27.84
N PHE A 304 -16.05 -20.89 -28.56
CA PHE A 304 -15.25 -21.58 -29.56
C PHE A 304 -16.06 -21.80 -30.82
N ASP A 305 -15.61 -21.24 -31.94
CA ASP A 305 -16.22 -21.38 -33.24
C ASP A 305 -15.17 -21.43 -34.36
N ASN A 306 -15.36 -22.33 -35.34
CA ASN A 306 -14.49 -22.47 -36.51
C ASN A 306 -12.99 -22.57 -36.18
N GLY A 307 -12.65 -23.28 -35.10
CA GLY A 307 -11.27 -23.42 -34.65
C GLY A 307 -10.68 -22.21 -33.93
N MET A 308 -11.50 -21.23 -33.61
CA MET A 308 -11.12 -20.02 -32.90
C MET A 308 -11.74 -19.98 -31.51
N LEU A 309 -10.90 -19.96 -30.49
CA LEU A 309 -11.27 -19.70 -29.10
C LEU A 309 -11.25 -18.20 -28.84
N ARG A 310 -12.31 -17.66 -28.26
CA ARG A 310 -12.40 -16.27 -27.83
C ARG A 310 -12.80 -16.21 -26.37
N PHE A 311 -12.22 -15.28 -25.63
CA PHE A 311 -12.57 -14.99 -24.25
C PHE A 311 -12.04 -13.61 -23.85
N ARG A 312 -12.59 -13.07 -22.77
CA ARG A 312 -12.10 -11.87 -22.10
C ARG A 312 -11.50 -12.25 -20.76
N VAL A 313 -10.42 -11.56 -20.40
CA VAL A 313 -9.86 -11.55 -19.05
C VAL A 313 -10.18 -10.19 -18.46
N VAL A 314 -10.89 -10.17 -17.35
CA VAL A 314 -11.40 -8.96 -16.72
C VAL A 314 -10.74 -8.80 -15.35
N ASN A 315 -10.31 -7.59 -15.01
CA ASN A 315 -10.04 -7.20 -13.63
C ASN A 315 -11.27 -6.47 -13.08
N ALA A 316 -12.20 -7.22 -12.51
CA ALA A 316 -13.42 -6.68 -11.90
C ALA A 316 -13.18 -6.01 -10.54
N GLY A 317 -11.94 -6.07 -10.02
CA GLY A 317 -11.54 -5.51 -8.74
C GLY A 317 -11.29 -4.01 -8.76
N GLU A 318 -10.89 -3.49 -7.60
CA GLU A 318 -10.60 -2.07 -7.39
C GLU A 318 -9.10 -1.76 -7.47
N MET A 319 -8.23 -2.78 -7.49
CA MET A 319 -6.77 -2.64 -7.58
C MET A 319 -6.26 -3.10 -8.94
N ASP A 320 -5.24 -2.41 -9.44
CA ASP A 320 -4.54 -2.84 -10.65
C ASP A 320 -3.78 -4.15 -10.38
N VAL A 321 -3.62 -4.95 -11.42
CA VAL A 321 -2.85 -6.19 -11.37
C VAL A 321 -1.75 -6.18 -12.40
N SER A 322 -0.61 -6.77 -12.08
CA SER A 322 0.53 -6.87 -12.97
C SER A 322 1.01 -8.30 -13.10
N ASP A 323 1.58 -8.62 -14.27
CA ASP A 323 2.24 -9.87 -14.56
C ASP A 323 1.35 -11.11 -14.34
N VAL A 324 0.09 -11.04 -14.81
CA VAL A 324 -0.91 -12.10 -14.61
C VAL A 324 -0.81 -13.15 -15.68
N GLY A 325 -0.76 -14.42 -15.28
CA GLY A 325 -0.86 -15.56 -16.17
C GLY A 325 -2.30 -15.87 -16.57
N VAL A 326 -2.48 -16.38 -17.80
CA VAL A 326 -3.74 -16.96 -18.26
C VAL A 326 -3.44 -18.30 -18.94
N ALA A 327 -4.03 -19.36 -18.44
CA ALA A 327 -3.85 -20.71 -19.01
C ALA A 327 -5.09 -21.16 -19.79
N VAL A 328 -4.87 -21.75 -20.95
CA VAL A 328 -5.89 -22.49 -21.69
C VAL A 328 -5.58 -23.99 -21.63
N VAL A 329 -6.46 -24.73 -21.00
CA VAL A 329 -6.32 -26.16 -20.73
C VAL A 329 -7.35 -26.92 -21.56
N ILE A 330 -6.94 -28.02 -22.19
CA ILE A 330 -7.80 -28.86 -23.00
C ILE A 330 -7.85 -30.27 -22.40
N ASN A 331 -9.06 -30.73 -22.01
CA ASN A 331 -9.29 -32.02 -21.39
C ASN A 331 -8.32 -32.26 -20.19
N ASP A 332 -8.19 -31.28 -19.34
CA ASP A 332 -7.28 -31.27 -18.17
C ASP A 332 -5.79 -31.41 -18.51
N ARG A 333 -5.42 -31.17 -19.77
CA ARG A 333 -4.01 -31.18 -20.20
C ARG A 333 -3.49 -29.77 -20.39
N TYR A 334 -2.62 -29.37 -19.51
CA TYR A 334 -1.90 -28.10 -19.58
C TYR A 334 -0.85 -28.11 -20.70
N SER A 335 -0.71 -26.98 -21.37
CA SER A 335 0.35 -26.75 -22.36
C SER A 335 0.90 -25.34 -22.23
N SER A 336 2.20 -25.22 -22.05
CA SER A 336 2.89 -23.91 -21.99
C SER A 336 2.72 -23.06 -23.25
N ARG A 337 2.41 -23.67 -24.40
CA ARG A 337 2.11 -22.94 -25.65
C ARG A 337 0.76 -22.22 -25.63
N ARG A 338 -0.07 -22.51 -24.63
CA ARG A 338 -1.39 -21.92 -24.41
C ARG A 338 -1.41 -21.11 -23.12
N TYR A 339 -0.25 -20.65 -22.71
CA TYR A 339 -0.08 -19.77 -21.59
C TYR A 339 0.19 -18.34 -22.08
N ILE A 340 -0.61 -17.41 -21.62
CA ILE A 340 -0.55 -16.00 -21.97
C ILE A 340 -0.08 -15.23 -20.74
N ARG A 341 0.65 -14.16 -20.94
CA ARG A 341 1.06 -13.25 -19.88
C ARG A 341 0.48 -11.87 -20.15
N ILE A 342 -0.28 -11.34 -19.21
CA ILE A 342 -0.78 -9.97 -19.21
C ILE A 342 0.15 -9.15 -18.35
N PRO A 343 0.93 -8.21 -18.94
CA PRO A 343 1.89 -7.42 -18.18
C PRO A 343 1.22 -6.52 -17.16
N TRP A 344 0.05 -5.97 -17.52
CA TRP A 344 -0.70 -5.03 -16.70
C TRP A 344 -2.17 -5.04 -17.10
N LEU A 345 -3.07 -5.06 -16.11
CA LEU A 345 -4.50 -4.89 -16.30
C LEU A 345 -5.05 -3.98 -15.20
N SER A 346 -5.53 -2.80 -15.60
CA SER A 346 -6.06 -1.83 -14.66
C SER A 346 -7.37 -2.28 -14.03
N ALA A 347 -7.68 -1.74 -12.86
CA ALA A 347 -8.93 -2.00 -12.19
C ALA A 347 -10.14 -1.58 -13.04
N GLY A 348 -11.04 -2.51 -13.26
CA GLY A 348 -12.24 -2.33 -14.10
C GLY A 348 -11.98 -2.43 -15.60
N ASP A 349 -10.77 -2.79 -16.03
CA ASP A 349 -10.43 -3.01 -17.44
C ASP A 349 -10.47 -4.49 -17.81
N ASP A 350 -10.50 -4.75 -19.12
CA ASP A 350 -10.46 -6.09 -19.68
C ASP A 350 -9.52 -6.20 -20.90
N GLU A 351 -9.11 -7.40 -21.19
CA GLU A 351 -8.32 -7.73 -22.40
C GLU A 351 -8.96 -8.90 -23.14
N GLU A 352 -9.24 -8.72 -24.44
CA GLU A 352 -9.82 -9.75 -25.32
C GLU A 352 -8.75 -10.60 -25.97
N PHE A 353 -8.96 -11.91 -25.97
CA PHE A 353 -8.08 -12.90 -26.60
C PHE A 353 -8.80 -13.70 -27.67
N THR A 354 -8.10 -13.94 -28.76
CA THR A 354 -8.52 -14.84 -29.83
C THR A 354 -7.38 -15.80 -30.17
N LEU A 355 -7.59 -17.08 -29.95
CA LEU A 355 -6.57 -18.12 -30.17
C LEU A 355 -7.05 -19.14 -31.19
N SER A 356 -6.19 -19.52 -32.14
CA SER A 356 -6.46 -20.63 -33.02
C SER A 356 -6.15 -21.96 -32.31
N LEU A 357 -7.13 -22.84 -32.21
CA LEU A 357 -7.02 -24.16 -31.61
C LEU A 357 -7.39 -25.24 -32.62
N SER A 358 -6.51 -26.23 -32.79
CA SER A 358 -6.81 -27.48 -33.51
C SER A 358 -7.18 -28.52 -32.45
N LEU A 359 -8.43 -28.94 -32.43
CA LEU A 359 -8.94 -29.94 -31.50
C LEU A 359 -9.26 -31.25 -32.23
N PRO A 360 -9.06 -32.41 -31.60
CA PRO A 360 -9.45 -33.68 -32.15
C PRO A 360 -10.98 -33.82 -32.22
N SER A 361 -11.48 -34.68 -33.13
CA SER A 361 -12.91 -34.99 -33.22
C SER A 361 -13.44 -35.57 -31.90
N GLY A 362 -14.70 -35.31 -31.60
CA GLY A 362 -15.37 -35.77 -30.40
C GLY A 362 -15.67 -34.66 -29.38
N LYS A 363 -16.08 -35.07 -28.21
CA LYS A 363 -16.35 -34.12 -27.09
C LYS A 363 -15.03 -33.63 -26.50
N GLN A 364 -14.89 -32.33 -26.41
CA GLN A 364 -13.69 -31.67 -25.84
C GLN A 364 -14.14 -30.71 -24.72
N LEU A 365 -13.35 -30.61 -23.67
CA LEU A 365 -13.49 -29.62 -22.61
C LEU A 365 -12.38 -28.58 -22.76
N ILE A 366 -12.74 -27.31 -22.93
CA ILE A 366 -11.85 -26.18 -22.93
C ILE A 366 -12.02 -25.46 -21.60
N THR A 367 -10.94 -25.29 -20.87
CA THR A 367 -10.91 -24.51 -19.62
C THR A 367 -9.99 -23.33 -19.80
N VAL A 368 -10.44 -22.14 -19.45
CA VAL A 368 -9.61 -20.93 -19.36
C VAL A 368 -9.51 -20.53 -17.90
N ILE A 369 -8.29 -20.25 -17.44
CA ILE A 369 -8.00 -19.93 -16.04
C ILE A 369 -7.17 -18.65 -16.01
N ALA A 370 -7.68 -17.60 -15.36
CA ALA A 370 -6.90 -16.42 -14.98
C ALA A 370 -6.13 -16.73 -13.70
N ASP A 371 -4.91 -16.25 -13.60
CA ASP A 371 -4.01 -16.43 -12.46
C ASP A 371 -3.87 -17.90 -11.97
N PRO A 372 -3.50 -18.84 -12.86
CA PRO A 372 -3.38 -20.26 -12.50
C PRO A 372 -2.25 -20.53 -11.49
N GLU A 373 -1.34 -19.59 -11.30
CA GLU A 373 -0.27 -19.64 -10.28
C GLU A 373 -0.68 -19.06 -8.93
N GLU A 374 -1.88 -18.50 -8.83
CA GLU A 374 -2.42 -17.87 -7.63
C GLU A 374 -1.50 -16.78 -7.05
N ILE A 375 -0.89 -15.98 -7.93
CA ILE A 375 0.00 -14.87 -7.52
C ILE A 375 -0.76 -13.57 -7.24
N VAL A 376 -1.98 -13.42 -7.77
CA VAL A 376 -2.87 -12.30 -7.44
C VAL A 376 -3.55 -12.61 -6.12
N ILE A 377 -3.46 -11.68 -5.17
CA ILE A 377 -4.16 -11.83 -3.89
C ILE A 377 -5.61 -11.38 -4.09
N GLU A 378 -6.51 -12.34 -4.02
CA GLU A 378 -7.95 -12.13 -4.13
C GLU A 378 -8.64 -12.69 -2.89
N ALA A 379 -9.74 -12.07 -2.47
CA ALA A 379 -10.59 -12.66 -1.46
C ALA A 379 -11.13 -14.01 -1.93
N GLU A 380 -11.24 -14.98 -1.03
CA GLU A 380 -11.62 -16.37 -1.36
C GLU A 380 -12.94 -16.44 -2.16
N ASN A 381 -13.90 -15.57 -1.86
CA ASN A 381 -15.17 -15.49 -2.56
C ASN A 381 -15.09 -14.85 -3.97
N ARG A 382 -13.98 -14.24 -4.33
CA ARG A 382 -13.73 -13.64 -5.66
C ARG A 382 -13.08 -14.62 -6.64
N ARG A 383 -12.39 -15.65 -6.15
CA ARG A 383 -11.66 -16.63 -6.99
C ARG A 383 -12.54 -17.57 -7.82
N ASN A 384 -13.85 -17.61 -7.59
CA ASN A 384 -14.76 -18.54 -8.30
C ASN A 384 -14.95 -18.18 -9.75
N ASN A 385 -14.69 -16.94 -10.17
CA ASN A 385 -14.83 -16.43 -11.55
C ASN A 385 -13.51 -16.45 -12.33
N ASN A 386 -12.37 -16.82 -11.69
CA ASN A 386 -11.07 -16.96 -12.36
C ASN A 386 -11.04 -18.09 -13.38
N ARG A 387 -12.02 -18.98 -13.37
CA ARG A 387 -12.08 -20.15 -14.23
C ARG A 387 -13.41 -20.22 -14.95
N LEU A 388 -13.36 -20.49 -16.27
CA LEU A 388 -14.54 -20.79 -17.06
C LEU A 388 -14.30 -22.02 -17.93
N ASP A 389 -15.27 -22.93 -17.95
CA ASP A 389 -15.25 -24.18 -18.69
C ASP A 389 -16.23 -24.13 -19.87
N LEU A 390 -15.83 -24.65 -21.01
CA LEU A 390 -16.65 -24.78 -22.21
C LEU A 390 -16.55 -26.17 -22.81
N GLU A 391 -17.68 -26.89 -22.87
CA GLU A 391 -17.78 -28.16 -23.60
C GLU A 391 -18.12 -27.89 -25.09
N VAL A 392 -17.35 -28.48 -25.98
CA VAL A 392 -17.55 -28.38 -27.42
C VAL A 392 -17.57 -29.75 -28.10
N GLN A 393 -18.41 -29.91 -29.12
CA GLN A 393 -18.45 -31.10 -29.96
C GLN A 393 -17.74 -30.79 -31.29
N ILE A 394 -16.65 -31.46 -31.56
CA ILE A 394 -15.86 -31.33 -32.80
C ILE A 394 -16.28 -32.45 -33.77
N SER A 395 -16.68 -32.05 -34.94
CA SER A 395 -17.12 -32.93 -36.01
C SER A 395 -15.95 -33.68 -36.71
#